data_37b7cf19add92f84635ca8443d439e57
#
_entry.id   37b7cf19add92f84635ca8443d439e57
#
_cell.length_a   1.000
_cell.length_b   1.000
_cell.length_c   1.000
_cell.angle_alpha   90.00
_cell.angle_beta   90.00
_cell.angle_gamma   90.00
#
_symmetry.space_group_name_H-M   'P 1'
#
loop_
_entity.id
_entity.type
_entity.pdbx_description
1 polymer ?
#
loop_
_entity_poly.entity_id
_entity_poly.type
_entity_poly.pdbx_seq_one_letter_code
_entity_poly.pdbx_strand_id
1 'polypeptide(L)'
;MFAVGANPWIWTSPVDDRALRELVPRIAAWGFDAIEIPVENPGDWSPGLVRDLLAEHGLAAAAVLAVTPPGRDLVCTDAATVRSSQDYLRGLVDAAAVLSAPSVCGPVYAAVGRLWRMSADERVDCYRQLRSALEPVAEYAAERGVAVGIEALNRYETSVVNTMAQTLEAIDGLPGNVGIMLDSYHMNIEESDPYAAVTLAGPRIVHVQVSGSDRGAPGRDHLDWPRWLGALAGTGYRGPICIESFTGENEAIAVAAAIWRPLAPTQDELATSGLAYLRQVTAALQP
;
A
#
# COMPACT_ATOMS: atom_id res chain seq x y z
N MET A 1 17.87 -8.35 6.74
CA MET A 1 16.68 -8.21 7.61
C MET A 1 15.81 -7.11 7.00
N PHE A 2 14.50 -7.32 6.87
CA PHE A 2 13.60 -6.26 6.43
C PHE A 2 13.37 -5.27 7.58
N ALA A 3 13.35 -3.98 7.26
CA ALA A 3 12.79 -2.98 8.13
C ALA A 3 11.27 -3.21 8.27
N VAL A 4 10.70 -2.94 9.45
CA VAL A 4 9.27 -3.14 9.69
C VAL A 4 8.61 -1.78 9.93
N GLY A 5 7.58 -1.49 9.13
CA GLY A 5 6.79 -0.27 9.23
C GLY A 5 5.38 -0.52 9.76
N ALA A 6 4.68 0.56 10.07
CA ALA A 6 3.27 0.55 10.45
C ALA A 6 2.45 1.50 9.59
N ASN A 7 1.19 1.14 9.36
CA ASN A 7 0.19 2.02 8.76
C ASN A 7 -0.63 2.70 9.88
N PRO A 8 -0.78 4.04 9.87
CA PRO A 8 -1.54 4.78 10.87
C PRO A 8 -3.03 4.42 10.94
N TRP A 9 -3.61 3.84 9.89
CA TRP A 9 -5.01 3.38 9.91
C TRP A 9 -5.30 2.30 10.97
N ILE A 10 -4.25 1.67 11.49
CA ILE A 10 -4.38 0.81 12.68
C ILE A 10 -5.06 1.58 13.81
N TRP A 11 -4.81 2.88 13.95
CA TRP A 11 -5.28 3.68 15.10
C TRP A 11 -6.30 4.75 14.74
N THR A 12 -6.23 5.34 13.54
CA THR A 12 -7.07 6.50 13.19
C THR A 12 -7.28 6.65 11.69
N SER A 13 -8.39 7.32 11.35
CA SER A 13 -8.70 7.89 10.03
C SER A 13 -9.67 9.08 10.26
N PRO A 14 -9.52 10.21 9.54
CA PRO A 14 -8.40 10.50 8.64
C PRO A 14 -7.07 10.67 9.39
N VAL A 15 -5.98 10.51 8.64
CA VAL A 15 -4.64 10.76 9.17
C VAL A 15 -4.30 12.22 8.91
N ASP A 16 -4.28 13.04 9.97
CA ASP A 16 -3.98 14.47 9.91
C ASP A 16 -2.71 14.84 10.70
N ASP A 17 -2.32 16.11 10.65
CA ASP A 17 -1.15 16.63 11.38
C ASP A 17 -1.21 16.35 12.89
N ARG A 18 -2.40 16.37 13.49
CA ARG A 18 -2.59 16.10 14.92
C ARG A 18 -2.36 14.61 15.19
N ALA A 19 -2.98 13.74 14.41
CA ALA A 19 -2.83 12.29 14.55
C ALA A 19 -1.36 11.88 14.41
N LEU A 20 -0.63 12.44 13.43
CA LEU A 20 0.78 12.14 13.22
C LEU A 20 1.66 12.62 14.37
N ARG A 21 1.39 13.80 14.97
CA ARG A 21 2.10 14.26 16.18
C ARG A 21 1.91 13.32 17.37
N GLU A 22 0.78 12.64 17.48
CA GLU A 22 0.48 11.69 18.55
C GLU A 22 1.05 10.29 18.23
N LEU A 23 0.96 9.83 16.99
CA LEU A 23 1.30 8.47 16.60
C LEU A 23 2.80 8.26 16.32
N VAL A 24 3.48 9.20 15.65
CA VAL A 24 4.88 9.03 15.25
C VAL A 24 5.79 8.75 16.43
N PRO A 25 5.73 9.50 17.57
CA PRO A 25 6.52 9.19 18.75
C PRO A 25 6.23 7.80 19.34
N ARG A 26 4.95 7.38 19.32
CA ARG A 26 4.54 6.07 19.85
C ARG A 26 5.04 4.93 18.97
N ILE A 27 4.89 5.06 17.65
CA ILE A 27 5.36 4.07 16.67
C ILE A 27 6.88 3.89 16.78
N ALA A 28 7.63 4.99 16.90
CA ALA A 28 9.07 4.95 17.13
C ALA A 28 9.42 4.28 18.46
N ALA A 29 8.71 4.61 19.55
CA ALA A 29 8.95 4.04 20.88
C ALA A 29 8.68 2.53 20.94
N TRP A 30 7.74 1.99 20.14
CA TRP A 30 7.55 0.54 19.99
C TRP A 30 8.65 -0.13 19.18
N GLY A 31 9.49 0.65 18.49
CA GLY A 31 10.64 0.17 17.75
C GLY A 31 10.35 -0.17 16.30
N PHE A 32 9.32 0.39 15.68
CA PHE A 32 9.17 0.36 14.23
C PHE A 32 10.29 1.14 13.55
N ASP A 33 10.64 0.77 12.33
CA ASP A 33 11.70 1.39 11.52
C ASP A 33 11.13 2.42 10.53
N ALA A 34 9.85 2.28 10.18
CA ALA A 34 9.20 3.08 9.14
C ALA A 34 7.70 3.27 9.41
N ILE A 35 7.10 4.21 8.68
CA ILE A 35 5.67 4.48 8.70
C ILE A 35 5.19 4.74 7.27
N GLU A 36 4.01 4.26 6.92
CA GLU A 36 3.26 4.68 5.73
C GLU A 36 2.49 5.96 6.02
N ILE A 37 2.34 6.82 5.03
CA ILE A 37 1.58 8.06 5.21
C ILE A 37 0.46 8.11 4.17
N PRO A 38 -0.78 7.76 4.54
CA PRO A 38 -1.93 7.87 3.65
C PRO A 38 -2.36 9.33 3.45
N VAL A 39 -2.89 9.62 2.26
CA VAL A 39 -3.53 10.91 1.93
C VAL A 39 -4.97 10.63 1.54
N GLU A 40 -5.87 10.73 2.48
CA GLU A 40 -7.30 10.54 2.22
C GLU A 40 -7.86 11.74 1.45
N ASN A 41 -7.51 12.95 1.88
CA ASN A 41 -7.80 14.17 1.17
C ASN A 41 -6.55 15.05 1.03
N PRO A 42 -6.38 15.75 -0.10
CA PRO A 42 -5.30 16.70 -0.25
C PRO A 42 -5.32 17.75 0.89
N GLY A 43 -4.20 17.88 1.59
CA GLY A 43 -4.06 18.83 2.70
C GLY A 43 -4.43 18.29 4.08
N ASP A 44 -4.74 17.00 4.23
CA ASP A 44 -4.96 16.37 5.53
C ASP A 44 -3.76 16.56 6.46
N TRP A 45 -2.56 16.54 5.92
CA TRP A 45 -1.33 16.78 6.66
C TRP A 45 -0.31 17.61 5.86
N SER A 46 0.64 18.18 6.58
CA SER A 46 1.65 19.10 6.05
C SER A 46 2.97 18.36 5.79
N PRO A 47 3.42 18.19 4.54
CA PRO A 47 4.61 17.38 4.21
C PRO A 47 5.88 17.82 4.95
N GLY A 48 6.12 19.12 5.11
CA GLY A 48 7.27 19.64 5.84
C GLY A 48 7.23 19.30 7.33
N LEU A 49 6.06 19.38 7.96
CA LEU A 49 5.87 19.00 9.34
C LEU A 49 6.13 17.51 9.55
N VAL A 50 5.56 16.67 8.67
CA VAL A 50 5.72 15.21 8.78
C VAL A 50 7.17 14.80 8.57
N ARG A 51 7.86 15.38 7.58
CA ARG A 51 9.31 15.16 7.38
C ARG A 51 10.10 15.43 8.66
N ASP A 52 9.86 16.59 9.28
CA ASP A 52 10.61 17.02 10.46
C ASP A 52 10.31 16.10 11.67
N LEU A 53 9.05 15.71 11.82
CA LEU A 53 8.60 14.79 12.87
C LEU A 53 9.21 13.38 12.70
N LEU A 54 9.25 12.84 11.48
CA LEU A 54 9.88 11.55 11.19
C LEU A 54 11.38 11.59 11.46
N ALA A 55 12.05 12.67 11.06
CA ALA A 55 13.48 12.87 11.34
C ALA A 55 13.78 12.95 12.83
N GLU A 56 12.96 13.67 13.62
CA GLU A 56 13.09 13.78 15.07
C GLU A 56 13.02 12.42 15.78
N HIS A 57 12.16 11.53 15.29
CA HIS A 57 11.93 10.21 15.88
C HIS A 57 12.66 9.06 15.20
N GLY A 58 13.46 9.32 14.17
CA GLY A 58 14.26 8.32 13.47
C GLY A 58 13.46 7.30 12.66
N LEU A 59 12.24 7.66 12.23
CA LEU A 59 11.41 6.83 11.36
C LEU A 59 11.63 7.19 9.89
N ALA A 60 11.65 6.19 9.01
CA ALA A 60 11.60 6.40 7.57
C ALA A 60 10.15 6.50 7.07
N ALA A 61 9.90 7.34 6.06
CA ALA A 61 8.65 7.26 5.29
C ALA A 61 8.74 6.05 4.35
N ALA A 62 7.90 5.03 4.57
CA ALA A 62 7.91 3.80 3.79
C ALA A 62 7.30 4.00 2.39
N ALA A 63 6.18 4.67 2.35
CA ALA A 63 5.44 5.06 1.15
C ALA A 63 4.43 6.17 1.49
N VAL A 64 4.00 6.93 0.49
CA VAL A 64 2.78 7.72 0.55
C VAL A 64 1.67 6.91 -0.11
N LEU A 65 0.55 6.75 0.60
CA LEU A 65 -0.54 5.91 0.11
C LEU A 65 -1.67 6.72 -0.52
N ALA A 66 -2.08 6.27 -1.69
CA ALA A 66 -3.22 6.80 -2.42
C ALA A 66 -4.53 6.18 -1.94
N VAL A 67 -5.54 7.00 -1.74
CA VAL A 67 -6.91 6.60 -1.43
C VAL A 67 -7.81 6.98 -2.60
N THR A 68 -8.53 6.02 -3.14
CA THR A 68 -9.34 6.20 -4.36
C THR A 68 -10.84 5.96 -4.09
N PRO A 69 -11.52 6.89 -3.40
CA PRO A 69 -12.97 6.86 -3.26
C PRO A 69 -13.65 7.15 -4.61
N PRO A 70 -14.99 7.02 -4.71
CA PRO A 70 -15.74 7.46 -5.89
C PRO A 70 -15.33 8.87 -6.33
N GLY A 71 -15.06 9.05 -7.62
CA GLY A 71 -14.57 10.32 -8.20
C GLY A 71 -13.05 10.38 -8.38
N ARG A 72 -12.27 9.39 -7.91
CA ARG A 72 -10.85 9.19 -8.25
C ARG A 72 -10.70 7.92 -9.09
N ASP A 73 -10.49 8.07 -10.38
CA ASP A 73 -10.51 6.95 -11.32
C ASP A 73 -9.71 7.32 -12.58
N LEU A 74 -8.79 6.45 -13.00
CA LEU A 74 -8.01 6.58 -14.23
C LEU A 74 -8.62 5.77 -15.38
N VAL A 75 -9.50 4.80 -15.09
CA VAL A 75 -10.13 3.92 -16.07
C VAL A 75 -11.62 4.22 -16.22
N CYS A 76 -11.97 5.50 -16.37
CA CYS A 76 -13.32 5.98 -16.63
C CYS A 76 -13.39 6.81 -17.92
N THR A 77 -14.60 7.00 -18.44
CA THR A 77 -14.84 7.76 -19.69
C THR A 77 -14.85 9.28 -19.47
N ASP A 78 -14.99 9.74 -18.23
CA ASP A 78 -15.00 11.17 -17.92
C ASP A 78 -13.57 11.72 -17.83
N ALA A 79 -13.18 12.50 -18.84
CA ALA A 79 -11.84 13.09 -18.90
C ALA A 79 -11.55 14.10 -17.76
N ALA A 80 -12.56 14.69 -17.14
CA ALA A 80 -12.37 15.58 -15.99
C ALA A 80 -11.97 14.78 -14.75
N THR A 81 -12.64 13.66 -14.49
CA THR A 81 -12.28 12.71 -13.42
C THR A 81 -10.87 12.16 -13.61
N VAL A 82 -10.49 11.75 -14.83
CA VAL A 82 -9.12 11.28 -15.11
C VAL A 82 -8.09 12.37 -14.78
N ARG A 83 -8.28 13.60 -15.26
CA ARG A 83 -7.36 14.71 -14.97
C ARG A 83 -7.26 15.04 -13.49
N SER A 84 -8.38 15.13 -12.77
CA SER A 84 -8.36 15.40 -11.33
C SER A 84 -7.68 14.28 -10.55
N SER A 85 -7.82 13.02 -10.98
CA SER A 85 -7.12 11.86 -10.40
C SER A 85 -5.61 11.93 -10.67
N GLN A 86 -5.20 12.33 -11.87
CA GLN A 86 -3.78 12.56 -12.18
C GLN A 86 -3.19 13.71 -11.32
N ASP A 87 -3.93 14.80 -11.13
CA ASP A 87 -3.47 15.93 -10.31
C ASP A 87 -3.36 15.53 -8.83
N TYR A 88 -4.31 14.73 -8.33
CA TYR A 88 -4.20 14.13 -7.01
C TYR A 88 -2.93 13.29 -6.86
N LEU A 89 -2.66 12.37 -7.79
CA LEU A 89 -1.48 11.52 -7.75
C LEU A 89 -0.16 12.32 -7.85
N ARG A 90 -0.11 13.39 -8.65
CA ARG A 90 1.05 14.30 -8.69
C ARG A 90 1.27 14.98 -7.34
N GLY A 91 0.19 15.39 -6.66
CA GLY A 91 0.29 15.94 -5.29
C GLY A 91 0.88 14.93 -4.30
N LEU A 92 0.53 13.63 -4.42
CA LEU A 92 1.14 12.57 -3.62
C LEU A 92 2.63 12.38 -3.94
N VAL A 93 3.00 12.46 -5.20
CA VAL A 93 4.41 12.40 -5.63
C VAL A 93 5.21 13.56 -5.04
N ASP A 94 4.67 14.78 -5.05
CA ASP A 94 5.33 15.94 -4.43
C ASP A 94 5.49 15.74 -2.91
N ALA A 95 4.47 15.22 -2.23
CA ALA A 95 4.54 14.89 -0.82
C ALA A 95 5.58 13.79 -0.55
N ALA A 96 5.62 12.73 -1.35
CA ALA A 96 6.60 11.66 -1.26
C ALA A 96 8.04 12.18 -1.42
N ALA A 97 8.27 13.06 -2.39
CA ALA A 97 9.57 13.70 -2.60
C ALA A 97 10.01 14.52 -1.38
N VAL A 98 9.10 15.28 -0.74
CA VAL A 98 9.41 16.04 0.49
C VAL A 98 9.77 15.12 1.64
N LEU A 99 9.09 13.98 1.77
CA LEU A 99 9.34 12.98 2.82
C LEU A 99 10.54 12.07 2.53
N SER A 100 11.12 12.14 1.33
CA SER A 100 12.07 11.15 0.82
C SER A 100 11.48 9.72 0.83
N ALA A 101 10.17 9.60 0.69
CA ALA A 101 9.49 8.33 0.54
C ALA A 101 9.78 7.75 -0.86
N PRO A 102 10.15 6.46 -0.97
CA PRO A 102 10.56 5.87 -2.24
C PRO A 102 9.43 5.72 -3.25
N SER A 103 8.18 5.72 -2.80
CA SER A 103 7.04 5.41 -3.66
C SER A 103 5.73 6.08 -3.23
N VAL A 104 4.85 6.23 -4.22
CA VAL A 104 3.41 6.44 -4.06
C VAL A 104 2.73 5.14 -4.44
N CYS A 105 1.90 4.57 -3.55
CA CYS A 105 1.31 3.25 -3.73
C CYS A 105 -0.18 3.23 -3.45
N GLY A 106 -0.86 2.19 -3.93
CA GLY A 106 -2.27 1.92 -3.66
C GLY A 106 -3.05 1.52 -4.91
N PRO A 107 -4.39 1.49 -4.84
CA PRO A 107 -5.27 1.15 -5.97
C PRO A 107 -5.45 2.35 -6.93
N VAL A 108 -4.35 2.88 -7.47
CA VAL A 108 -4.28 4.14 -8.23
C VAL A 108 -4.98 4.10 -9.60
N TYR A 109 -5.69 3.04 -9.92
CA TYR A 109 -6.32 2.81 -11.23
C TYR A 109 -7.83 3.09 -11.26
N ALA A 110 -8.56 2.75 -10.19
CA ALA A 110 -10.02 2.92 -10.14
C ALA A 110 -10.50 3.15 -8.72
N ALA A 111 -11.68 3.70 -8.57
CA ALA A 111 -12.32 3.83 -7.27
C ALA A 111 -12.54 2.46 -6.62
N VAL A 112 -12.15 2.32 -5.35
CA VAL A 112 -12.40 1.12 -4.55
C VAL A 112 -13.90 0.89 -4.42
N GLY A 113 -14.35 -0.36 -4.59
CA GLY A 113 -15.76 -0.74 -4.62
C GLY A 113 -16.44 -0.57 -5.98
N ARG A 114 -15.76 0.00 -6.98
CA ARG A 114 -16.28 0.06 -8.33
C ARG A 114 -16.07 -1.28 -9.05
N LEU A 115 -17.16 -2.03 -9.20
CA LEU A 115 -17.14 -3.37 -9.77
C LEU A 115 -17.97 -3.43 -11.07
N TRP A 116 -17.42 -4.06 -12.10
CA TRP A 116 -18.14 -4.37 -13.34
C TRP A 116 -17.53 -5.59 -14.03
N ARG A 117 -18.36 -6.31 -14.77
CA ARG A 117 -17.88 -7.44 -15.57
C ARG A 117 -17.24 -6.92 -16.85
N MET A 118 -16.08 -7.45 -17.17
CA MET A 118 -15.36 -7.20 -18.43
C MET A 118 -15.23 -8.49 -19.23
N SER A 119 -15.45 -8.41 -20.55
CA SER A 119 -14.95 -9.40 -21.52
C SER A 119 -13.42 -9.30 -21.62
N ALA A 120 -12.79 -10.24 -22.34
CA ALA A 120 -11.35 -10.19 -22.57
C ALA A 120 -10.93 -8.90 -23.31
N ASP A 121 -11.68 -8.52 -24.34
CA ASP A 121 -11.38 -7.31 -25.13
C ASP A 121 -11.56 -6.03 -24.30
N GLU A 122 -12.63 -5.94 -23.50
CA GLU A 122 -12.85 -4.81 -22.61
C GLU A 122 -11.75 -4.69 -21.54
N ARG A 123 -11.18 -5.80 -21.08
CA ARG A 123 -10.03 -5.80 -20.15
C ARG A 123 -8.78 -5.25 -20.83
N VAL A 124 -8.50 -5.65 -22.07
CA VAL A 124 -7.40 -5.10 -22.86
C VAL A 124 -7.55 -3.59 -23.03
N ASP A 125 -8.78 -3.12 -23.32
CA ASP A 125 -9.07 -1.70 -23.45
C ASP A 125 -8.93 -0.95 -22.11
N CYS A 126 -9.37 -1.54 -21.01
CA CYS A 126 -9.21 -1.01 -19.65
C CYS A 126 -7.72 -0.83 -19.31
N TYR A 127 -6.88 -1.83 -19.57
CA TYR A 127 -5.45 -1.75 -19.33
C TYR A 127 -4.74 -0.73 -20.23
N ARG A 128 -5.18 -0.61 -21.50
CA ARG A 128 -4.68 0.43 -22.41
C ARG A 128 -5.03 1.83 -21.88
N GLN A 129 -6.26 2.03 -21.41
CA GLN A 129 -6.70 3.29 -20.81
C GLN A 129 -5.89 3.60 -19.53
N LEU A 130 -5.72 2.61 -18.67
CA LEU A 130 -4.90 2.75 -17.46
C LEU A 130 -3.48 3.23 -17.81
N ARG A 131 -2.81 2.55 -18.73
CA ARG A 131 -1.44 2.93 -19.14
C ARG A 131 -1.39 4.36 -19.67
N SER A 132 -2.29 4.72 -20.58
CA SER A 132 -2.35 6.08 -21.14
C SER A 132 -2.60 7.16 -20.09
N ALA A 133 -3.42 6.86 -19.07
CA ALA A 133 -3.71 7.81 -18.01
C ALA A 133 -2.61 7.88 -16.94
N LEU A 134 -1.91 6.77 -16.69
CA LEU A 134 -0.87 6.69 -15.66
C LEU A 134 0.51 7.16 -16.15
N GLU A 135 0.83 7.00 -17.44
CA GLU A 135 2.14 7.35 -18.01
C GLU A 135 2.59 8.79 -17.66
N PRO A 136 1.75 9.86 -17.81
CA PRO A 136 2.15 11.22 -17.45
C PRO A 136 2.41 11.40 -15.95
N VAL A 137 1.80 10.58 -15.08
CA VAL A 137 2.06 10.59 -13.64
C VAL A 137 3.36 9.85 -13.35
N ALA A 138 3.62 8.74 -14.03
CA ALA A 138 4.85 7.98 -13.90
C ALA A 138 6.09 8.79 -14.33
N GLU A 139 6.01 9.52 -15.43
CA GLU A 139 7.06 10.44 -15.87
C GLU A 139 7.33 11.53 -14.83
N TYR A 140 6.26 12.17 -14.33
CA TYR A 140 6.35 13.18 -13.28
C TYR A 140 7.00 12.63 -11.99
N ALA A 141 6.68 11.40 -11.62
CA ALA A 141 7.26 10.71 -10.48
C ALA A 141 8.74 10.36 -10.70
N ALA A 142 9.10 9.90 -11.92
CA ALA A 142 10.48 9.59 -12.28
C ALA A 142 11.41 10.80 -12.14
N GLU A 143 10.97 12.00 -12.54
CA GLU A 143 11.72 13.26 -12.39
C GLU A 143 12.05 13.58 -10.92
N ARG A 144 11.28 13.04 -9.98
CA ARG A 144 11.42 13.22 -8.52
C ARG A 144 12.04 12.04 -7.80
N GLY A 145 12.45 11.01 -8.54
CA GLY A 145 13.01 9.78 -7.97
C GLY A 145 11.99 8.94 -7.21
N VAL A 146 10.69 9.11 -7.48
CA VAL A 146 9.58 8.41 -6.83
C VAL A 146 9.06 7.31 -7.73
N ALA A 147 8.82 6.11 -7.19
CA ALA A 147 8.14 5.03 -7.88
C ALA A 147 6.62 5.13 -7.70
N VAL A 148 5.86 4.53 -8.62
CA VAL A 148 4.41 4.37 -8.51
C VAL A 148 4.10 2.89 -8.39
N GLY A 149 3.52 2.47 -7.25
CA GLY A 149 3.18 1.08 -6.96
C GLY A 149 1.69 0.81 -7.16
N ILE A 150 1.38 -0.14 -8.05
CA ILE A 150 0.02 -0.61 -8.28
C ILE A 150 -0.30 -1.72 -7.29
N GLU A 151 -1.33 -1.51 -6.50
CA GLU A 151 -1.86 -2.51 -5.58
C GLU A 151 -2.97 -3.33 -6.24
N ALA A 152 -2.83 -4.64 -6.29
CA ALA A 152 -3.92 -5.53 -6.65
C ALA A 152 -4.81 -5.74 -5.43
N LEU A 153 -6.09 -5.38 -5.54
CA LEU A 153 -7.08 -5.60 -4.50
C LEU A 153 -7.86 -6.90 -4.74
N ASN A 154 -8.48 -7.40 -3.69
CA ASN A 154 -9.35 -8.57 -3.79
C ASN A 154 -10.61 -8.28 -4.64
N ARG A 155 -11.27 -9.36 -5.09
CA ARG A 155 -12.45 -9.34 -5.97
C ARG A 155 -13.67 -8.62 -5.43
N TYR A 156 -13.73 -8.35 -4.13
CA TYR A 156 -14.84 -7.64 -3.50
C TYR A 156 -14.64 -6.12 -3.53
N GLU A 157 -13.42 -5.66 -3.81
CA GLU A 157 -13.04 -4.25 -3.83
C GLU A 157 -12.76 -3.73 -5.24
N THR A 158 -12.30 -4.59 -6.16
CA THR A 158 -12.08 -4.20 -7.56
C THR A 158 -12.31 -5.35 -8.53
N SER A 159 -12.62 -5.01 -9.79
CA SER A 159 -12.63 -5.94 -10.92
C SER A 159 -11.50 -5.68 -11.92
N VAL A 160 -10.61 -4.72 -11.66
CA VAL A 160 -9.56 -4.30 -12.61
C VAL A 160 -8.34 -5.22 -12.52
N VAL A 161 -7.66 -5.26 -11.37
CA VAL A 161 -6.51 -6.14 -11.13
C VAL A 161 -6.64 -6.80 -9.76
N ASN A 162 -6.57 -8.13 -9.73
CA ASN A 162 -6.71 -8.91 -8.50
C ASN A 162 -5.49 -9.79 -8.22
N THR A 163 -4.66 -10.10 -9.23
CA THR A 163 -3.49 -10.97 -9.11
C THR A 163 -2.23 -10.29 -9.60
N MET A 164 -1.07 -10.79 -9.18
CA MET A 164 0.22 -10.28 -9.64
C MET A 164 0.39 -10.45 -11.15
N ALA A 165 -0.13 -11.54 -11.73
CA ALA A 165 -0.11 -11.75 -13.18
C ALA A 165 -0.91 -10.66 -13.92
N GLN A 166 -2.11 -10.33 -13.45
CA GLN A 166 -2.92 -9.25 -14.02
C GLN A 166 -2.27 -7.88 -13.83
N THR A 167 -1.63 -7.64 -12.69
CA THR A 167 -0.94 -6.37 -12.42
C THR A 167 0.23 -6.18 -13.38
N LEU A 168 1.05 -7.22 -13.59
CA LEU A 168 2.15 -7.19 -14.56
C LEU A 168 1.65 -6.92 -15.98
N GLU A 169 0.56 -7.56 -16.39
CA GLU A 169 -0.08 -7.30 -17.70
C GLU A 169 -0.59 -5.84 -17.79
N ALA A 170 -1.22 -5.35 -16.73
CA ALA A 170 -1.79 -4.00 -16.70
C ALA A 170 -0.73 -2.91 -16.83
N ILE A 171 0.48 -3.12 -16.25
CA ILE A 171 1.58 -2.14 -16.26
C ILE A 171 2.62 -2.42 -17.36
N ASP A 172 2.39 -3.39 -18.23
CA ASP A 172 3.33 -3.70 -19.31
C ASP A 172 3.51 -2.52 -20.26
N GLY A 173 4.78 -2.19 -20.57
CA GLY A 173 5.16 -1.04 -21.39
C GLY A 173 5.19 0.31 -20.67
N LEU A 174 4.78 0.41 -19.39
CA LEU A 174 4.96 1.64 -18.60
C LEU A 174 6.42 1.84 -18.19
N PRO A 175 6.83 3.10 -17.88
CA PRO A 175 8.18 3.41 -17.38
C PRO A 175 8.63 2.52 -16.23
N GLY A 176 9.94 2.29 -16.10
CA GLY A 176 10.51 1.36 -15.13
C GLY A 176 10.31 1.71 -13.66
N ASN A 177 9.89 2.94 -13.35
CA ASN A 177 9.51 3.38 -12.01
C ASN A 177 8.04 3.04 -11.65
N VAL A 178 7.26 2.47 -12.57
CA VAL A 178 5.96 1.87 -12.23
C VAL A 178 6.19 0.43 -11.82
N GLY A 179 5.76 0.08 -10.62
CA GLY A 179 5.93 -1.25 -10.04
C GLY A 179 4.68 -1.77 -9.35
N ILE A 180 4.88 -2.75 -8.52
CA ILE A 180 3.84 -3.49 -7.81
C ILE A 180 3.96 -3.21 -6.32
N MET A 181 2.84 -2.90 -5.67
CA MET A 181 2.68 -2.99 -4.25
C MET A 181 2.05 -4.35 -3.92
N LEU A 182 2.72 -5.13 -3.09
CA LEU A 182 2.15 -6.36 -2.54
C LEU A 182 1.35 -6.07 -1.28
N ASP A 183 0.20 -6.72 -1.14
CA ASP A 183 -0.51 -6.82 0.13
C ASP A 183 -0.88 -8.30 0.39
N SER A 184 -0.37 -8.84 1.49
CA SER A 184 -0.56 -10.25 1.86
C SER A 184 -2.03 -10.63 2.06
N TYR A 185 -2.88 -9.69 2.50
CA TYR A 185 -4.32 -9.92 2.68
C TYR A 185 -5.03 -10.13 1.34
N HIS A 186 -4.82 -9.24 0.38
CA HIS A 186 -5.42 -9.37 -0.95
C HIS A 186 -4.89 -10.62 -1.67
N MET A 187 -3.60 -10.87 -1.59
CA MET A 187 -2.97 -12.06 -2.17
C MET A 187 -3.50 -13.36 -1.56
N ASN A 188 -3.80 -13.40 -0.26
CA ASN A 188 -4.39 -14.56 0.40
C ASN A 188 -5.79 -14.90 -0.15
N ILE A 189 -6.55 -13.92 -0.62
CA ILE A 189 -7.89 -14.12 -1.20
C ILE A 189 -7.81 -14.54 -2.66
N GLU A 190 -6.87 -13.96 -3.43
CA GLU A 190 -6.89 -14.02 -4.89
C GLU A 190 -5.88 -15.00 -5.50
N GLU A 191 -4.74 -15.20 -4.88
CA GLU A 191 -3.67 -16.02 -5.44
C GLU A 191 -3.84 -17.49 -5.07
N SER A 192 -3.77 -18.38 -6.04
CA SER A 192 -3.79 -19.83 -5.79
C SER A 192 -2.50 -20.31 -5.09
N ASP A 193 -1.38 -19.66 -5.32
CA ASP A 193 -0.11 -19.81 -4.60
C ASP A 193 0.48 -18.41 -4.37
N PRO A 194 0.23 -17.79 -3.19
CA PRO A 194 0.73 -16.45 -2.90
C PRO A 194 2.26 -16.37 -2.86
N TYR A 195 2.94 -17.47 -2.59
CA TYR A 195 4.41 -17.51 -2.55
C TYR A 195 5.01 -17.45 -3.97
N ALA A 196 4.42 -18.19 -4.90
CA ALA A 196 4.78 -18.12 -6.31
C ALA A 196 4.46 -16.73 -6.89
N ALA A 197 3.36 -16.11 -6.48
CA ALA A 197 2.96 -14.77 -6.90
C ALA A 197 3.96 -13.70 -6.44
N VAL A 198 4.50 -13.79 -5.21
CA VAL A 198 5.62 -12.91 -4.76
C VAL A 198 6.82 -13.05 -5.68
N THR A 199 7.21 -14.27 -6.01
CA THR A 199 8.33 -14.54 -6.91
C THR A 199 8.06 -14.00 -8.32
N LEU A 200 6.84 -14.13 -8.81
CA LEU A 200 6.40 -13.62 -10.13
C LEU A 200 6.49 -12.10 -10.20
N ALA A 201 6.05 -11.37 -9.15
CA ALA A 201 6.17 -9.93 -9.05
C ALA A 201 7.65 -9.48 -9.12
N GLY A 202 8.54 -10.24 -8.50
CA GLY A 202 9.99 -10.15 -8.66
C GLY A 202 10.55 -8.74 -8.46
N PRO A 203 11.42 -8.27 -9.39
CA PRO A 203 12.07 -6.95 -9.26
C PRO A 203 11.11 -5.77 -9.51
N ARG A 204 9.85 -6.02 -9.86
CA ARG A 204 8.83 -4.97 -10.01
C ARG A 204 8.21 -4.56 -8.68
N ILE A 205 8.54 -5.22 -7.57
CA ILE A 205 8.03 -4.88 -6.23
C ILE A 205 8.66 -3.57 -5.76
N VAL A 206 7.83 -2.57 -5.48
CA VAL A 206 8.26 -1.25 -4.98
C VAL A 206 7.82 -1.00 -3.55
N HIS A 207 6.80 -1.71 -3.07
CA HIS A 207 6.30 -1.61 -1.70
C HIS A 207 5.62 -2.90 -1.25
N VAL A 208 5.54 -3.12 0.07
CA VAL A 208 4.96 -4.34 0.65
C VAL A 208 4.17 -4.03 1.91
N GLN A 209 2.91 -4.41 1.88
CA GLN A 209 2.05 -4.47 3.06
C GLN A 209 1.83 -5.91 3.51
N VAL A 210 1.74 -6.07 4.83
CA VAL A 210 1.54 -7.36 5.49
C VAL A 210 0.49 -7.24 6.59
N SER A 211 -0.41 -8.21 6.65
CA SER A 211 -1.34 -8.41 7.75
C SER A 211 -1.69 -9.88 7.84
N GLY A 212 -2.27 -10.31 8.95
CA GLY A 212 -2.88 -11.64 9.02
C GLY A 212 -3.98 -11.81 7.96
N SER A 213 -4.31 -13.05 7.66
CA SER A 213 -5.35 -13.38 6.66
C SER A 213 -6.74 -12.81 6.96
N ASP A 214 -6.94 -12.25 8.15
CA ASP A 214 -8.17 -11.59 8.61
C ASP A 214 -7.98 -10.08 8.85
N ARG A 215 -6.93 -9.47 8.31
CA ARG A 215 -6.49 -8.09 8.59
C ARG A 215 -5.96 -7.86 10.01
N GLY A 216 -5.80 -8.92 10.80
CA GLY A 216 -5.19 -8.89 12.13
C GLY A 216 -3.66 -8.85 12.09
N ALA A 217 -3.04 -9.06 13.25
CA ALA A 217 -1.58 -9.11 13.37
C ALA A 217 -1.00 -10.30 12.57
N PRO A 218 0.08 -10.11 11.78
CA PRO A 218 0.82 -11.21 11.18
C PRO A 218 1.25 -12.23 12.24
N GLY A 219 1.14 -13.53 11.91
CA GLY A 219 1.54 -14.64 12.79
C GLY A 219 0.44 -15.17 13.69
N ARG A 220 -0.76 -14.59 13.66
CA ARG A 220 -1.97 -15.15 14.29
C ARG A 220 -2.95 -15.70 13.25
N ASP A 221 -2.43 -16.18 12.14
CA ASP A 221 -3.17 -16.60 10.94
C ASP A 221 -2.59 -17.92 10.38
N HIS A 222 -3.07 -18.32 9.21
CA HIS A 222 -2.65 -19.56 8.54
C HIS A 222 -1.58 -19.39 7.47
N LEU A 223 -1.07 -18.15 7.25
CA LEU A 223 -0.02 -17.91 6.26
C LEU A 223 1.33 -18.48 6.71
N ASP A 224 2.03 -19.15 5.81
CA ASP A 224 3.41 -19.59 6.05
C ASP A 224 4.35 -18.39 5.85
N TRP A 225 4.48 -17.58 6.88
CA TRP A 225 5.30 -16.37 6.88
C TRP A 225 6.77 -16.60 6.57
N PRO A 226 7.45 -17.65 7.11
CA PRO A 226 8.81 -17.98 6.70
C PRO A 226 8.93 -18.20 5.20
N ARG A 227 8.00 -18.93 4.60
CA ARG A 227 7.98 -19.17 3.15
C ARG A 227 7.67 -17.89 2.38
N TRP A 228 6.71 -17.08 2.82
CA TRP A 228 6.32 -15.82 2.17
C TRP A 228 7.47 -14.81 2.18
N LEU A 229 8.06 -14.55 3.35
CA LEU A 229 9.19 -13.63 3.48
C LEU A 229 10.47 -14.17 2.84
N GLY A 230 10.65 -15.50 2.79
CA GLY A 230 11.72 -16.14 2.04
C GLY A 230 11.59 -15.92 0.53
N ALA A 231 10.38 -16.04 -0.03
CA ALA A 231 10.09 -15.71 -1.42
C ALA A 231 10.38 -14.22 -1.69
N LEU A 232 9.93 -13.30 -0.80
CA LEU A 232 10.21 -11.88 -0.92
C LEU A 232 11.72 -11.57 -0.89
N ALA A 233 12.47 -12.18 0.02
CA ALA A 233 13.93 -12.01 0.09
C ALA A 233 14.62 -12.45 -1.20
N GLY A 234 14.11 -13.52 -1.84
CA GLY A 234 14.58 -14.04 -3.11
C GLY A 234 14.37 -13.10 -4.30
N THR A 235 13.43 -12.16 -4.24
CA THR A 235 13.21 -11.16 -5.31
C THR A 235 14.25 -10.05 -5.36
N GLY A 236 15.03 -9.90 -4.32
CA GLY A 236 15.96 -8.77 -4.17
C GLY A 236 15.33 -7.52 -3.56
N TYR A 237 14.06 -7.54 -3.16
CA TYR A 237 13.43 -6.42 -2.43
C TYR A 237 14.20 -6.09 -1.14
N ARG A 238 14.38 -4.79 -0.86
CA ARG A 238 15.14 -4.29 0.30
C ARG A 238 14.38 -3.21 1.08
N GLY A 239 13.18 -2.85 0.63
CA GLY A 239 12.34 -1.88 1.31
C GLY A 239 11.74 -2.43 2.61
N PRO A 240 11.02 -1.60 3.36
CA PRO A 240 10.29 -2.02 4.55
C PRO A 240 9.08 -2.92 4.19
N ILE A 241 8.69 -3.76 5.14
CA ILE A 241 7.40 -4.45 5.15
C ILE A 241 6.50 -3.77 6.18
N CYS A 242 5.34 -3.26 5.77
CA CYS A 242 4.50 -2.43 6.62
C CYS A 242 3.27 -3.20 7.08
N ILE A 243 2.99 -3.19 8.39
CA ILE A 243 1.76 -3.79 8.92
C ILE A 243 0.61 -2.85 8.56
N GLU A 244 -0.32 -3.35 7.73
CA GLU A 244 -1.57 -2.67 7.44
C GLU A 244 -2.73 -3.37 8.13
N SER A 245 -3.45 -2.61 8.94
CA SER A 245 -4.71 -2.99 9.54
C SER A 245 -5.53 -1.72 9.81
N PHE A 246 -6.73 -1.89 10.30
CA PHE A 246 -7.67 -0.79 10.44
C PHE A 246 -8.34 -0.80 11.80
N THR A 247 -8.58 0.40 12.36
CA THR A 247 -9.39 0.52 13.57
C THR A 247 -10.86 0.31 13.29
N GLY A 248 -11.53 -0.42 14.20
CA GLY A 248 -12.99 -0.53 14.19
C GLY A 248 -13.69 0.61 14.95
N GLU A 249 -12.94 1.53 15.57
CA GLU A 249 -13.51 2.62 16.39
C GLU A 249 -13.95 3.84 15.54
N ASN A 250 -13.47 3.94 14.29
CA ASN A 250 -13.89 4.96 13.34
C ASN A 250 -14.80 4.31 12.29
N GLU A 251 -16.06 4.76 12.24
CA GLU A 251 -17.10 4.17 11.37
C GLU A 251 -16.70 4.22 9.88
N ALA A 252 -16.12 5.34 9.42
CA ALA A 252 -15.81 5.53 8.01
C ALA A 252 -14.77 4.51 7.52
N ILE A 253 -13.67 4.36 8.25
CA ILE A 253 -12.62 3.41 7.87
C ILE A 253 -13.04 1.96 8.15
N ALA A 254 -13.81 1.72 9.21
CA ALA A 254 -14.33 0.39 9.52
C ALA A 254 -15.25 -0.12 8.41
N VAL A 255 -16.11 0.74 7.87
CA VAL A 255 -16.98 0.40 6.72
C VAL A 255 -16.14 0.22 5.46
N ALA A 256 -15.20 1.13 5.17
CA ALA A 256 -14.36 1.07 3.97
C ALA A 256 -13.48 -0.20 3.93
N ALA A 257 -12.95 -0.62 5.08
CA ALA A 257 -12.09 -1.80 5.21
C ALA A 257 -12.82 -3.06 5.68
N ALA A 258 -14.16 -3.01 5.82
CA ALA A 258 -15.02 -4.12 6.28
C ALA A 258 -14.60 -4.71 7.64
N ILE A 259 -14.28 -3.85 8.61
CA ILE A 259 -13.91 -4.26 9.97
C ILE A 259 -15.16 -4.32 10.85
N TRP A 260 -15.74 -5.50 10.98
CA TRP A 260 -17.00 -5.73 11.68
C TRP A 260 -16.84 -6.27 13.10
N ARG A 261 -15.61 -6.54 13.53
CA ARG A 261 -15.25 -7.05 14.85
C ARG A 261 -13.87 -6.56 15.26
N PRO A 262 -13.55 -6.53 16.57
CA PRO A 262 -12.17 -6.32 17.00
C PRO A 262 -11.24 -7.42 16.46
N LEU A 263 -10.09 -7.03 15.92
CA LEU A 263 -9.06 -7.92 15.39
C LEU A 263 -8.00 -8.28 16.43
N ALA A 264 -7.91 -7.49 17.50
CA ALA A 264 -7.06 -7.70 18.67
C ALA A 264 -7.70 -7.05 19.90
N PRO A 265 -7.23 -7.33 21.12
CA PRO A 265 -7.70 -6.64 22.34
C PRO A 265 -7.53 -5.13 22.28
N THR A 266 -6.44 -4.66 21.68
CA THR A 266 -6.15 -3.25 21.39
C THR A 266 -5.40 -3.10 20.07
N GLN A 267 -5.47 -1.91 19.46
CA GLN A 267 -4.73 -1.60 18.25
C GLN A 267 -3.20 -1.59 18.50
N ASP A 268 -2.78 -1.18 19.70
CA ASP A 268 -1.39 -1.24 20.13
C ASP A 268 -0.87 -2.69 20.20
N GLU A 269 -1.69 -3.60 20.73
CA GLU A 269 -1.34 -5.02 20.79
C GLU A 269 -1.29 -5.64 19.38
N LEU A 270 -2.22 -5.27 18.48
CA LEU A 270 -2.17 -5.70 17.09
C LEU A 270 -0.82 -5.34 16.46
N ALA A 271 -0.45 -4.07 16.53
CA ALA A 271 0.76 -3.54 15.92
C ALA A 271 2.03 -4.15 16.55
N THR A 272 2.13 -4.16 17.88
CA THR A 272 3.34 -4.60 18.57
C THR A 272 3.55 -6.10 18.52
N SER A 273 2.47 -6.91 18.56
CA SER A 273 2.59 -8.36 18.40
C SER A 273 2.99 -8.74 16.97
N GLY A 274 2.44 -8.05 15.95
CA GLY A 274 2.84 -8.23 14.58
C GLY A 274 4.31 -7.85 14.34
N LEU A 275 4.75 -6.72 14.89
CA LEU A 275 6.15 -6.28 14.85
C LEU A 275 7.09 -7.35 15.45
N ALA A 276 6.78 -7.82 16.65
CA ALA A 276 7.59 -8.83 17.33
C ALA A 276 7.70 -10.11 16.51
N TYR A 277 6.60 -10.58 15.95
CA TYR A 277 6.56 -11.77 15.11
C TYR A 277 7.36 -11.61 13.82
N LEU A 278 7.15 -10.51 13.07
CA LEU A 278 7.87 -10.25 11.83
C LEU A 278 9.38 -10.15 12.05
N ARG A 279 9.81 -9.52 13.15
CA ARG A 279 11.23 -9.46 13.53
C ARG A 279 11.81 -10.84 13.82
N GLN A 280 11.07 -11.70 14.51
CA GLN A 280 11.48 -13.07 14.78
C GLN A 280 11.66 -13.86 13.47
N VAL A 281 10.68 -13.79 12.55
CA VAL A 281 10.77 -14.50 11.28
C VAL A 281 11.87 -13.96 10.40
N THR A 282 12.00 -12.63 10.27
CA THR A 282 13.04 -12.01 9.44
C THR A 282 14.45 -12.28 9.97
N ALA A 283 14.64 -12.39 11.28
CA ALA A 283 15.92 -12.78 11.88
C ALA A 283 16.30 -14.23 11.54
N ALA A 284 15.30 -15.14 11.50
CA ALA A 284 15.52 -16.54 11.16
C ALA A 284 15.83 -16.78 9.65
N LEU A 285 15.56 -15.80 8.78
CA LEU A 285 15.89 -15.88 7.34
C LEU A 285 17.34 -15.46 7.02
N GLN A 286 18.10 -15.00 8.02
CA GLN A 286 19.52 -14.69 7.82
C GLN A 286 20.33 -15.99 7.86
N PRO A 287 21.31 -16.18 6.91
CA PRO A 287 22.18 -17.34 6.89
C PRO A 287 23.13 -17.38 8.07
#